data_f4e4a80ee8414e7b81013e17961bb9bc
#
_entry.id   f4e4a80ee8414e7b81013e17961bb9bc
#
_cell.length_a   1.000
_cell.length_b   1.000
_cell.length_c   1.000
_cell.angle_alpha   90.00
_cell.angle_beta   90.00
_cell.angle_gamma   90.00
#
_symmetry.space_group_name_H-M   'P 1'
#
loop_
_entity.id
_entity.type
_entity.pdbx_description
1 polymer ?
#
loop_
_entity_poly.entity_id
_entity_poly.type
_entity_poly.pdbx_seq_one_letter_code
_entity_poly.pdbx_strand_id
1 'polypeptide(L)'
;MADELLVFEQTIEAVFVRGLHGRLPATCKARLRQAGLDLDQKLRPAYPFDAWMAFLRIASEELYPEQTLEQGAWKLGEACIDGFQETMLGRAMLSLLRVLGPRRTLLRATQNFRAGNNYTESRLKELGPRNFELWMNEVGSLPTFTAGIIFGGLRTAGATSIRIEMDGYDGHACTYRISWSEASVSSGVAGKGDSRAATRSGSINSL
;
A
#
# COMPACT_ATOMS: atom_id res chain seq x y z
N MET A 1 33.01 1.91 6.21
CA MET A 1 32.17 0.70 6.41
C MET A 1 30.81 1.06 5.84
N ALA A 2 30.20 0.22 5.02
CA ALA A 2 28.81 0.46 4.59
C ALA A 2 27.93 0.37 5.83
N ASP A 3 27.00 1.32 6.00
CA ASP A 3 26.04 1.29 7.10
C ASP A 3 25.15 0.05 6.95
N GLU A 4 24.88 -0.61 8.07
CA GLU A 4 23.98 -1.78 8.09
C GLU A 4 22.58 -1.36 7.65
N LEU A 5 21.97 -2.12 6.75
CA LEU A 5 20.61 -1.92 6.30
C LEU A 5 19.64 -2.43 7.37
N LEU A 6 18.81 -1.53 7.90
CA LEU A 6 17.93 -1.81 9.03
C LEU A 6 16.46 -1.50 8.69
N VAL A 7 15.57 -2.38 9.11
CA VAL A 7 14.12 -2.19 9.13
C VAL A 7 13.67 -1.92 10.55
N PHE A 8 12.92 -0.83 10.77
CA PHE A 8 12.54 -0.37 12.09
C PHE A 8 11.34 -1.12 12.66
N GLU A 9 11.25 -1.11 14.01
CA GLU A 9 10.18 -1.76 14.79
C GLU A 9 8.79 -1.50 14.22
N GLN A 10 8.46 -0.26 13.87
CA GLN A 10 7.13 0.10 13.38
C GLN A 10 6.72 -0.62 12.09
N THR A 11 7.67 -0.98 11.22
CA THR A 11 7.37 -1.78 10.02
C THR A 11 7.08 -3.23 10.39
N ILE A 12 7.86 -3.79 11.32
CA ILE A 12 7.62 -5.14 11.85
C ILE A 12 6.26 -5.19 12.55
N GLU A 13 5.97 -4.20 13.41
CA GLU A 13 4.68 -4.08 14.10
C GLU A 13 3.52 -4.00 13.09
N ALA A 14 3.65 -3.12 12.07
CA ALA A 14 2.61 -2.93 11.07
C ALA A 14 2.28 -4.23 10.33
N VAL A 15 3.27 -5.02 9.93
CA VAL A 15 3.02 -6.29 9.22
C VAL A 15 2.54 -7.36 10.18
N PHE A 16 3.36 -7.73 11.17
CA PHE A 16 3.20 -8.98 11.91
C PHE A 16 2.26 -8.86 13.12
N VAL A 17 2.20 -7.69 13.76
CA VAL A 17 1.38 -7.50 14.97
C VAL A 17 -0.01 -6.94 14.59
N ARG A 18 -0.08 -6.02 13.63
CA ARG A 18 -1.34 -5.34 13.26
C ARG A 18 -1.95 -5.95 12.00
N GLY A 19 -1.26 -5.86 10.85
CA GLY A 19 -1.79 -6.26 9.55
C GLY A 19 -2.13 -7.75 9.46
N LEU A 20 -1.37 -8.60 10.15
CA LEU A 20 -1.59 -10.04 10.22
C LEU A 20 -2.19 -10.50 11.56
N HIS A 21 -2.75 -9.58 12.34
CA HIS A 21 -3.32 -9.91 13.66
C HIS A 21 -4.31 -11.07 13.58
N GLY A 22 -4.10 -12.09 14.44
CA GLY A 22 -4.94 -13.29 14.51
C GLY A 22 -4.84 -14.25 13.31
N ARG A 23 -4.02 -13.93 12.29
CA ARG A 23 -3.88 -14.74 11.07
C ARG A 23 -2.64 -15.65 11.06
N LEU A 24 -1.68 -15.41 11.96
CA LEU A 24 -0.42 -16.16 12.00
C LEU A 24 -0.62 -17.52 12.69
N PRO A 25 -0.46 -18.66 11.96
CA PRO A 25 -0.49 -19.99 12.55
C PRO A 25 0.65 -20.18 13.56
N ALA A 26 0.50 -21.13 14.46
CA ALA A 26 1.54 -21.47 15.44
C ALA A 26 2.86 -21.89 14.75
N THR A 27 2.76 -22.61 13.63
CA THR A 27 3.90 -23.00 12.79
C THR A 27 4.66 -21.80 12.26
N CYS A 28 3.95 -20.80 11.73
CA CYS A 28 4.54 -19.55 11.25
C CYS A 28 5.26 -18.82 12.39
N LYS A 29 4.61 -18.65 13.55
CA LYS A 29 5.24 -18.01 14.71
C LYS A 29 6.49 -18.74 15.18
N ALA A 30 6.50 -20.07 15.17
CA ALA A 30 7.66 -20.88 15.53
C ALA A 30 8.82 -20.67 14.56
N ARG A 31 8.55 -20.66 13.24
CA ARG A 31 9.56 -20.38 12.21
C ARG A 31 10.12 -18.95 12.31
N LEU A 32 9.25 -17.97 12.52
CA LEU A 32 9.65 -16.56 12.73
C LEU A 32 10.57 -16.42 13.95
N ARG A 33 10.22 -17.09 15.07
CA ARG A 33 11.06 -17.09 16.28
C ARG A 33 12.43 -17.71 16.02
N GLN A 34 12.52 -18.82 15.29
CA GLN A 34 13.78 -19.43 14.88
C GLN A 34 14.61 -18.49 13.99
N ALA A 35 13.96 -17.70 13.15
CA ALA A 35 14.61 -16.70 12.31
C ALA A 35 14.97 -15.40 13.05
N GLY A 36 14.62 -15.28 14.34
CA GLY A 36 14.99 -14.14 15.19
C GLY A 36 13.87 -13.12 15.43
N LEU A 37 12.62 -13.41 15.02
CA LEU A 37 11.45 -12.59 15.32
C LEU A 37 10.52 -13.32 16.29
N ASP A 38 10.62 -13.01 17.58
CA ASP A 38 9.71 -13.50 18.60
C ASP A 38 8.59 -12.47 18.84
N LEU A 39 7.40 -12.78 18.35
CA LEU A 39 6.22 -11.91 18.46
C LEU A 39 5.56 -11.94 19.84
N ASP A 40 5.95 -12.87 20.71
CA ASP A 40 5.48 -12.94 22.09
C ASP A 40 6.36 -12.10 23.04
N GLN A 41 7.44 -11.52 22.54
CA GLN A 41 8.36 -10.63 23.24
C GLN A 41 8.25 -9.19 22.70
N LYS A 42 8.80 -8.24 23.47
CA LYS A 42 8.95 -6.88 22.97
C LYS A 42 9.81 -6.86 21.72
N LEU A 43 9.35 -6.21 20.67
CA LEU A 43 10.11 -6.05 19.42
C LEU A 43 11.41 -5.27 19.68
N ARG A 44 12.43 -5.59 18.90
CA ARG A 44 13.68 -4.81 18.86
C ARG A 44 13.44 -3.49 18.13
N PRO A 45 14.18 -2.42 18.43
CA PRO A 45 14.04 -1.13 17.73
C PRO A 45 14.28 -1.22 16.22
N ALA A 46 15.12 -2.18 15.79
CA ALA A 46 15.40 -2.45 14.40
C ALA A 46 15.87 -3.91 14.18
N TYR A 47 15.75 -4.37 12.93
CA TYR A 47 16.17 -5.70 12.49
C TYR A 47 17.03 -5.57 11.23
N PRO A 48 18.06 -6.43 11.06
CA PRO A 48 18.84 -6.49 9.82
C PRO A 48 17.93 -6.77 8.60
N PHE A 49 18.29 -6.19 7.47
CA PHE A 49 17.50 -6.34 6.23
C PHE A 49 17.37 -7.80 5.78
N ASP A 50 18.45 -8.60 5.89
CA ASP A 50 18.39 -10.02 5.52
C ASP A 50 17.42 -10.82 6.40
N ALA A 51 17.40 -10.52 7.71
CA ALA A 51 16.43 -11.12 8.62
C ALA A 51 15.00 -10.73 8.25
N TRP A 52 14.78 -9.46 7.90
CA TRP A 52 13.51 -8.97 7.39
C TRP A 52 13.03 -9.73 6.14
N MET A 53 13.91 -9.94 5.16
CA MET A 53 13.58 -10.73 3.97
C MET A 53 13.20 -12.18 4.33
N ALA A 54 13.90 -12.79 5.29
CA ALA A 54 13.55 -14.12 5.77
C ALA A 54 12.16 -14.14 6.44
N PHE A 55 11.80 -13.13 7.24
CA PHE A 55 10.47 -13.03 7.87
C PHE A 55 9.35 -12.94 6.83
N LEU A 56 9.53 -12.11 5.80
CA LEU A 56 8.56 -11.98 4.72
C LEU A 56 8.38 -13.28 3.95
N ARG A 57 9.47 -13.99 3.66
CA ARG A 57 9.43 -15.30 2.99
C ARG A 57 8.66 -16.31 3.81
N ILE A 58 8.99 -16.46 5.10
CA ILE A 58 8.31 -17.38 6.02
C ILE A 58 6.81 -17.08 6.05
N ALA A 59 6.43 -15.82 6.22
CA ALA A 59 5.03 -15.44 6.28
C ALA A 59 4.30 -15.66 4.95
N SER A 60 4.94 -15.40 3.82
CA SER A 60 4.37 -15.67 2.49
C SER A 60 4.08 -17.16 2.29
N GLU A 61 5.04 -18.02 2.61
CA GLU A 61 4.92 -19.48 2.48
C GLU A 61 3.82 -20.05 3.39
N GLU A 62 3.76 -19.61 4.64
CA GLU A 62 2.83 -20.16 5.64
C GLU A 62 1.39 -19.65 5.48
N LEU A 63 1.21 -18.38 5.06
CA LEU A 63 -0.12 -17.79 4.96
C LEU A 63 -0.76 -17.98 3.59
N TYR A 64 0.06 -18.19 2.56
CA TYR A 64 -0.42 -18.29 1.18
C TYR A 64 0.19 -19.49 0.45
N PRO A 65 0.05 -20.72 0.98
CA PRO A 65 0.70 -21.91 0.44
C PRO A 65 0.28 -22.26 -0.99
N GLU A 66 -0.92 -21.85 -1.41
CA GLU A 66 -1.44 -22.06 -2.77
C GLU A 66 -1.03 -20.96 -3.76
N GLN A 67 -0.21 -20.00 -3.34
CA GLN A 67 0.22 -18.88 -4.16
C GLN A 67 1.73 -18.89 -4.39
N THR A 68 2.17 -18.17 -5.42
CA THR A 68 3.61 -17.95 -5.56
C THR A 68 4.15 -17.07 -4.42
N LEU A 69 5.44 -17.16 -4.17
CA LEU A 69 6.10 -16.33 -3.15
C LEU A 69 5.88 -14.83 -3.41
N GLU A 70 5.92 -14.44 -4.69
CA GLU A 70 5.70 -13.06 -5.14
C GLU A 70 4.26 -12.59 -4.84
N GLN A 71 3.27 -13.45 -5.07
CA GLN A 71 1.87 -13.13 -4.77
C GLN A 71 1.63 -13.01 -3.26
N GLY A 72 2.24 -13.90 -2.46
CA GLY A 72 2.21 -13.83 -1.01
C GLY A 72 2.87 -12.56 -0.49
N ALA A 73 4.06 -12.23 -1.00
CA ALA A 73 4.78 -11.01 -0.64
C ALA A 73 4.00 -9.73 -0.98
N TRP A 74 3.32 -9.68 -2.14
CA TRP A 74 2.42 -8.58 -2.48
C TRP A 74 1.34 -8.38 -1.41
N LYS A 75 0.67 -9.45 -1.00
CA LYS A 75 -0.37 -9.40 0.06
C LYS A 75 0.18 -8.95 1.41
N LEU A 76 1.42 -9.32 1.75
CA LEU A 76 2.08 -8.81 2.94
C LEU A 76 2.35 -7.30 2.85
N GLY A 77 2.68 -6.80 1.66
CA GLY A 77 2.82 -5.36 1.41
C GLY A 77 1.51 -4.60 1.61
N GLU A 78 0.39 -5.14 1.15
CA GLU A 78 -0.94 -4.56 1.41
C GLU A 78 -1.26 -4.59 2.92
N ALA A 79 -1.03 -5.75 3.58
CA ALA A 79 -1.24 -5.90 5.02
C ALA A 79 -0.39 -4.93 5.85
N CYS A 80 0.81 -4.58 5.38
CA CYS A 80 1.65 -3.56 6.01
C CYS A 80 0.93 -2.20 6.08
N ILE A 81 0.33 -1.76 4.98
CA ILE A 81 -0.42 -0.49 4.94
C ILE A 81 -1.67 -0.57 5.81
N ASP A 82 -2.39 -1.69 5.76
CA ASP A 82 -3.58 -1.91 6.61
C ASP A 82 -3.20 -1.89 8.10
N GLY A 83 -2.09 -2.52 8.48
CA GLY A 83 -1.57 -2.50 9.85
C GLY A 83 -1.10 -1.13 10.31
N PHE A 84 -0.49 -0.33 9.43
CA PHE A 84 -0.15 1.05 9.76
C PHE A 84 -1.39 1.88 10.13
N GLN A 85 -2.54 1.63 9.52
CA GLN A 85 -3.79 2.33 9.86
C GLN A 85 -4.21 2.12 11.33
N GLU A 86 -3.78 1.06 11.97
CA GLU A 86 -4.10 0.75 13.36
C GLU A 86 -3.15 1.43 14.36
N THR A 87 -2.00 1.94 13.91
CA THR A 87 -1.07 2.68 14.78
C THR A 87 -1.39 4.17 14.82
N MET A 88 -1.03 4.87 15.91
CA MET A 88 -1.22 6.33 16.00
C MET A 88 -0.44 7.08 14.92
N LEU A 89 0.84 6.74 14.74
CA LEU A 89 1.71 7.37 13.75
C LEU A 89 1.22 7.08 12.33
N GLY A 90 0.86 5.82 12.06
CA GLY A 90 0.37 5.41 10.76
C GLY A 90 -0.95 6.08 10.39
N ARG A 91 -1.90 6.22 11.32
CA ARG A 91 -3.15 6.97 11.07
C ARG A 91 -2.88 8.41 10.65
N ALA A 92 -1.98 9.11 11.36
CA ALA A 92 -1.60 10.47 10.99
C ALA A 92 -0.96 10.54 9.61
N MET A 93 -0.03 9.63 9.31
CA MET A 93 0.66 9.56 8.02
C MET A 93 -0.30 9.24 6.88
N LEU A 94 -1.18 8.25 7.04
CA LEU A 94 -2.14 7.83 6.00
C LEU A 94 -3.26 8.86 5.81
N SER A 95 -3.65 9.60 6.87
CA SER A 95 -4.55 10.75 6.73
C SER A 95 -3.91 11.84 5.86
N LEU A 96 -2.62 12.07 6.01
CA LEU A 96 -1.87 12.99 5.15
C LEU A 96 -1.87 12.53 3.69
N LEU A 97 -1.70 11.21 3.41
CA LEU A 97 -1.75 10.69 2.05
C LEU A 97 -3.10 10.96 1.37
N ARG A 98 -4.21 10.83 2.09
CA ARG A 98 -5.55 11.15 1.59
C ARG A 98 -5.69 12.62 1.16
N VAL A 99 -5.11 13.53 1.94
CA VAL A 99 -5.12 14.97 1.62
C VAL A 99 -4.19 15.31 0.45
N LEU A 100 -3.03 14.66 0.40
CA LEU A 100 -2.02 14.91 -0.63
C LEU A 100 -2.42 14.36 -2.00
N GLY A 101 -3.17 13.26 -2.02
CA GLY A 101 -3.53 12.51 -3.23
C GLY A 101 -2.38 11.66 -3.79
N PRO A 102 -2.67 10.81 -4.80
CA PRO A 102 -1.74 9.79 -5.28
C PRO A 102 -0.40 10.34 -5.80
N ARG A 103 -0.44 11.40 -6.61
CA ARG A 103 0.78 11.99 -7.20
C ARG A 103 1.76 12.47 -6.12
N ARG A 104 1.27 13.24 -5.13
CA ARG A 104 2.13 13.74 -4.04
C ARG A 104 2.60 12.63 -3.11
N THR A 105 1.82 11.56 -2.98
CA THR A 105 2.23 10.35 -2.24
C THR A 105 3.48 9.73 -2.86
N LEU A 106 3.53 9.58 -4.19
CA LEU A 106 4.72 9.09 -4.91
C LEU A 106 5.90 10.05 -4.80
N LEU A 107 5.70 11.36 -4.92
CA LEU A 107 6.76 12.36 -4.75
C LEU A 107 7.43 12.31 -3.38
N ARG A 108 6.76 11.74 -2.39
CA ARG A 108 7.28 11.57 -1.02
C ARG A 108 7.71 10.12 -0.72
N ALA A 109 7.86 9.27 -1.74
CA ALA A 109 8.13 7.85 -1.55
C ALA A 109 9.36 7.61 -0.66
N THR A 110 10.51 8.26 -0.92
CA THR A 110 11.71 8.13 -0.08
C THR A 110 11.42 8.44 1.39
N GLN A 111 10.73 9.56 1.67
CA GLN A 111 10.40 9.94 3.06
C GLN A 111 9.45 8.94 3.71
N ASN A 112 8.44 8.47 2.95
CA ASN A 112 7.46 7.52 3.46
C ASN A 112 8.11 6.18 3.81
N PHE A 113 8.99 5.67 2.95
CA PHE A 113 9.71 4.42 3.22
C PHE A 113 10.77 4.59 4.33
N ARG A 114 11.48 5.71 4.36
CA ARG A 114 12.46 5.99 5.42
C ARG A 114 11.86 6.14 6.81
N ALA A 115 10.56 6.31 6.92
CA ALA A 115 9.89 6.17 8.22
C ALA A 115 9.95 4.73 8.75
N GLY A 116 10.16 3.72 7.91
CA GLY A 116 10.20 2.31 8.26
C GLY A 116 11.58 1.64 8.15
N ASN A 117 12.58 2.33 7.58
CA ASN A 117 13.93 1.80 7.38
C ASN A 117 14.96 2.92 7.21
N ASN A 118 16.27 2.58 7.19
CA ASN A 118 17.35 3.57 7.05
C ASN A 118 17.96 3.63 5.64
N TYR A 119 17.54 2.81 4.70
CA TYR A 119 18.27 2.57 3.44
C TYR A 119 17.52 3.01 2.17
N THR A 120 16.21 3.13 2.19
CA THR A 120 15.45 3.40 0.96
C THR A 120 15.79 4.76 0.35
N GLU A 121 16.14 4.73 -0.92
CA GLU A 121 16.19 5.89 -1.82
C GLU A 121 15.26 5.63 -2.99
N SER A 122 14.61 6.67 -3.48
CA SER A 122 13.76 6.57 -4.67
C SER A 122 13.95 7.75 -5.61
N ARG A 123 13.72 7.47 -6.88
CA ARG A 123 13.68 8.48 -7.96
C ARG A 123 12.38 8.32 -8.71
N LEU A 124 11.64 9.40 -8.82
CA LEU A 124 10.36 9.44 -9.53
C LEU A 124 10.52 10.15 -10.86
N LYS A 125 10.06 9.50 -11.93
CA LYS A 125 9.92 10.10 -13.27
C LYS A 125 8.45 10.13 -13.63
N GLU A 126 7.93 11.30 -13.95
CA GLU A 126 6.57 11.50 -14.40
C GLU A 126 6.52 11.26 -15.93
N LEU A 127 5.69 10.31 -16.36
CA LEU A 127 5.45 9.98 -17.77
C LEU A 127 4.15 10.63 -18.28
N GLY A 128 3.30 11.06 -17.37
CA GLY A 128 2.01 11.68 -17.62
C GLY A 128 1.26 11.93 -16.32
N PRO A 129 0.08 12.57 -16.35
CA PRO A 129 -0.63 13.01 -15.14
C PRO A 129 -0.91 11.90 -14.13
N ARG A 130 -1.01 10.64 -14.59
CA ARG A 130 -1.31 9.46 -13.77
C ARG A 130 -0.46 8.26 -14.19
N ASN A 131 0.72 8.52 -14.73
CA ASN A 131 1.65 7.50 -15.21
C ASN A 131 3.06 7.88 -14.79
N PHE A 132 3.73 7.01 -14.04
CA PHE A 132 5.00 7.28 -13.37
C PHE A 132 5.91 6.07 -13.44
N GLU A 133 7.22 6.33 -13.41
CA GLU A 133 8.25 5.35 -13.08
C GLU A 133 8.83 5.71 -11.71
N LEU A 134 8.81 4.76 -10.77
CA LEU A 134 9.43 4.89 -9.47
C LEU A 134 10.56 3.86 -9.37
N TRP A 135 11.80 4.36 -9.42
CA TRP A 135 12.97 3.56 -9.13
C TRP A 135 13.26 3.55 -7.64
N MET A 136 13.63 2.39 -7.10
CA MET A 136 14.04 2.20 -5.70
C MET A 136 15.35 1.42 -5.65
N ASN A 137 16.28 1.86 -4.80
CA ASN A 137 17.64 1.34 -4.74
C ASN A 137 17.76 -0.06 -4.13
N GLU A 138 16.90 -0.39 -3.17
CA GLU A 138 16.96 -1.66 -2.45
C GLU A 138 15.55 -2.13 -2.07
N VAL A 139 15.14 -3.24 -2.66
CA VAL A 139 13.84 -3.88 -2.44
C VAL A 139 13.99 -5.35 -2.01
N GLY A 140 15.22 -5.83 -1.94
CA GLY A 140 15.58 -7.21 -1.60
C GLY A 140 15.06 -8.24 -2.59
N SER A 141 15.03 -9.48 -2.16
CA SER A 141 14.60 -10.63 -2.97
C SER A 141 13.08 -10.72 -3.21
N LEU A 142 12.30 -9.78 -2.66
CA LEU A 142 10.83 -9.77 -2.75
C LEU A 142 10.31 -8.40 -3.22
N PRO A 143 10.62 -7.97 -4.45
CA PRO A 143 10.22 -6.65 -4.97
C PRO A 143 8.69 -6.47 -4.99
N THR A 144 7.92 -7.55 -5.05
CA THR A 144 6.45 -7.52 -5.01
C THR A 144 5.90 -7.08 -3.65
N PHE A 145 6.64 -7.28 -2.54
CA PHE A 145 6.27 -6.70 -1.24
C PHE A 145 6.22 -5.17 -1.32
N THR A 146 7.24 -4.57 -1.90
CA THR A 146 7.29 -3.11 -2.12
C THR A 146 6.18 -2.65 -3.05
N ALA A 147 5.88 -3.40 -4.12
CA ALA A 147 4.75 -3.12 -5.00
C ALA A 147 3.41 -3.15 -4.24
N GLY A 148 3.21 -4.10 -3.32
CA GLY A 148 2.04 -4.17 -2.45
C GLY A 148 1.91 -2.95 -1.51
N ILE A 149 3.01 -2.45 -0.96
CA ILE A 149 3.04 -1.19 -0.17
C ILE A 149 2.63 0.00 -1.04
N ILE A 150 3.21 0.13 -2.24
CA ILE A 150 2.88 1.22 -3.17
C ILE A 150 1.39 1.17 -3.54
N PHE A 151 0.87 -0.01 -3.86
CA PHE A 151 -0.54 -0.22 -4.16
C PHE A 151 -1.45 0.22 -3.00
N GLY A 152 -1.19 -0.27 -1.79
CA GLY A 152 -1.96 0.08 -0.59
C GLY A 152 -1.90 1.57 -0.28
N GLY A 153 -0.72 2.20 -0.41
CA GLY A 153 -0.53 3.64 -0.22
C GLY A 153 -1.31 4.48 -1.23
N LEU A 154 -1.27 4.12 -2.51
CA LEU A 154 -2.03 4.79 -3.58
C LEU A 154 -3.53 4.61 -3.41
N ARG A 155 -4.00 3.41 -3.05
CA ARG A 155 -5.40 3.14 -2.71
C ARG A 155 -5.87 4.03 -1.56
N THR A 156 -5.07 4.14 -0.51
CA THR A 156 -5.34 5.03 0.63
C THR A 156 -5.38 6.50 0.21
N ALA A 157 -4.55 6.90 -0.74
CA ALA A 157 -4.52 8.27 -1.29
C ALA A 157 -5.67 8.58 -2.28
N GLY A 158 -6.58 7.62 -2.54
CA GLY A 158 -7.77 7.81 -3.37
C GLY A 158 -7.61 7.40 -4.84
N ALA A 159 -6.52 6.72 -5.21
CA ALA A 159 -6.39 6.15 -6.55
C ALA A 159 -7.31 4.93 -6.72
N THR A 160 -7.85 4.77 -7.93
CA THR A 160 -8.62 3.60 -8.35
C THR A 160 -8.01 2.97 -9.59
N SER A 161 -8.37 1.73 -9.92
CA SER A 161 -7.82 1.00 -11.08
C SER A 161 -6.29 1.09 -11.13
N ILE A 162 -5.65 0.88 -9.98
CA ILE A 162 -4.19 0.99 -9.84
C ILE A 162 -3.55 -0.19 -10.56
N ARG A 163 -2.56 0.11 -11.41
CA ARG A 163 -1.71 -0.87 -12.08
C ARG A 163 -0.26 -0.59 -11.70
N ILE A 164 0.44 -1.64 -11.27
CA ILE A 164 1.88 -1.58 -10.95
C ILE A 164 2.54 -2.74 -11.68
N GLU A 165 3.49 -2.42 -12.53
CA GLU A 165 4.32 -3.36 -13.27
C GLU A 165 5.77 -3.17 -12.85
N MET A 166 6.49 -4.26 -12.64
CA MET A 166 7.93 -4.20 -12.36
C MET A 166 8.68 -4.18 -13.68
N ASP A 167 9.51 -3.15 -13.88
CA ASP A 167 10.30 -2.95 -15.08
C ASP A 167 11.79 -2.79 -14.68
N GLY A 168 12.54 -3.87 -14.83
CA GLY A 168 13.96 -3.88 -14.46
C GLY A 168 14.19 -4.09 -12.95
N TYR A 169 14.35 -5.35 -12.59
CA TYR A 169 14.81 -5.78 -11.27
C TYR A 169 16.17 -6.46 -11.44
N ASP A 170 17.19 -6.01 -10.67
CA ASP A 170 18.58 -6.48 -10.78
C ASP A 170 19.05 -7.32 -9.58
N GLY A 171 18.14 -7.69 -8.69
CA GLY A 171 18.44 -8.39 -7.44
C GLY A 171 18.43 -7.48 -6.20
N HIS A 172 18.53 -6.18 -6.39
CA HIS A 172 18.53 -5.14 -5.37
C HIS A 172 17.56 -4.02 -5.71
N ALA A 173 17.84 -3.29 -6.78
CA ALA A 173 17.02 -2.19 -7.25
C ALA A 173 15.88 -2.68 -8.14
N CYS A 174 14.76 -1.95 -8.10
CA CYS A 174 13.63 -2.21 -8.97
C CYS A 174 13.01 -0.89 -9.45
N THR A 175 12.56 -0.88 -10.71
CA THR A 175 11.73 0.18 -11.26
C THR A 175 10.28 -0.29 -11.32
N TYR A 176 9.37 0.49 -10.78
CA TYR A 176 7.92 0.25 -10.83
C TYR A 176 7.28 1.22 -11.80
N ARG A 177 6.63 0.69 -12.83
CA ARG A 177 5.75 1.48 -13.71
C ARG A 177 4.36 1.49 -13.09
N ILE A 178 3.87 2.69 -12.75
CA ILE A 178 2.69 2.89 -11.94
C ILE A 178 1.69 3.74 -12.71
N SER A 179 0.45 3.27 -12.81
CA SER A 179 -0.65 4.05 -13.36
C SER A 179 -1.93 3.85 -12.55
N TRP A 180 -2.85 4.83 -12.60
CA TRP A 180 -4.16 4.74 -11.91
C TRP A 180 -5.20 5.62 -12.57
N SER A 181 -6.48 5.42 -12.19
CA SER A 181 -7.58 6.35 -12.41
C SER A 181 -7.95 7.04 -11.09
N GLU A 182 -8.62 8.18 -11.15
CA GLU A 182 -9.29 8.77 -9.98
C GLU A 182 -10.72 8.26 -9.90
N ALA A 183 -11.25 8.17 -8.68
CA ALA A 183 -12.67 7.93 -8.52
C ALA A 183 -13.42 9.04 -9.24
N SER A 184 -14.28 8.68 -10.21
CA SER A 184 -15.17 9.65 -10.85
C SER A 184 -16.08 10.23 -9.77
N VAL A 185 -15.91 11.51 -9.47
CA VAL A 185 -16.91 12.26 -8.71
C VAL A 185 -18.11 12.32 -9.61
N SER A 186 -19.09 11.45 -9.40
CA SER A 186 -20.39 11.58 -10.03
C SER A 186 -20.98 12.89 -9.53
N SER A 187 -20.84 13.95 -10.33
CA SER A 187 -21.59 15.19 -10.17
C SER A 187 -23.05 14.88 -10.44
N GLY A 188 -23.75 14.49 -9.37
CA GLY A 188 -25.21 14.43 -9.33
C GLY A 188 -25.74 15.84 -9.44
N VAL A 189 -25.77 16.38 -10.65
CA VAL A 189 -26.65 17.50 -10.98
C VAL A 189 -28.05 16.90 -11.03
N ALA A 190 -28.73 16.89 -9.88
CA ALA A 190 -30.17 16.74 -9.84
C ALA A 190 -30.77 17.94 -10.60
N GLY A 191 -31.10 17.70 -11.84
CA GLY A 191 -31.95 18.63 -12.63
C GLY A 191 -33.26 18.83 -11.88
N LYS A 192 -33.39 19.98 -11.23
CA LYS A 192 -34.65 20.50 -10.74
C LYS A 192 -35.51 20.81 -11.96
N GLY A 193 -36.34 19.84 -12.36
CA GLY A 193 -37.39 20.05 -13.32
C GLY A 193 -38.40 21.03 -12.75
N ASP A 194 -38.39 22.23 -13.29
CA ASP A 194 -39.39 23.27 -13.06
C ASP A 194 -40.72 22.82 -13.70
N SER A 195 -41.63 22.30 -12.89
CA SER A 195 -43.01 22.06 -13.29
C SER A 195 -43.80 23.33 -13.00
N ARG A 196 -43.82 24.24 -13.97
CA ARG A 196 -44.76 25.35 -13.98
C ARG A 196 -46.04 24.96 -14.73
N ALA A 197 -47.10 25.01 -13.99
CA ALA A 197 -48.50 24.97 -14.38
C ALA A 197 -48.83 25.78 -15.65
N ALA A 198 -49.66 25.20 -16.50
CA ALA A 198 -50.56 25.96 -17.38
C ALA A 198 -52.00 25.46 -17.17
N THR A 199 -52.77 26.39 -16.65
CA THR A 199 -54.22 26.36 -16.38
C THR A 199 -54.98 26.69 -17.65
N ARG A 200 -56.24 26.12 -17.74
CA ARG A 200 -57.39 26.54 -18.50
C ARG A 200 -57.46 26.23 -20.00
N SER A 201 -58.55 25.66 -20.49
CA SER A 201 -59.90 26.14 -20.66
C SER A 201 -60.64 25.03 -21.39
N GLY A 202 -61.76 24.46 -20.95
CA GLY A 202 -63.09 25.01 -21.17
C GLY A 202 -63.78 24.52 -22.44
N SER A 203 -64.88 23.85 -22.30
CA SER A 203 -66.13 23.76 -23.15
C SER A 203 -66.53 22.31 -23.43
N ILE A 204 -67.58 21.82 -22.76
CA ILE A 204 -69.04 21.77 -23.15
C ILE A 204 -69.24 21.17 -24.57
N ASN A 205 -69.85 19.99 -24.69
CA ASN A 205 -71.19 19.65 -25.12
C ASN A 205 -71.31 18.14 -25.42
N SER A 206 -72.37 17.59 -24.81
CA SER A 206 -73.56 16.93 -25.37
C SER A 206 -73.34 15.81 -26.40
N LEU A 207 -73.70 14.62 -26.07
CA LEU A 207 -74.92 13.80 -26.27
C LEU A 207 -74.66 12.44 -25.63
#